data_ae42adb636bd97af79bfad2143c2b675
#
_entry.id   ae42adb636bd97af79bfad2143c2b675
#
_cell.length_a   1.000
_cell.length_b   1.000
_cell.length_c   1.000
_cell.angle_alpha   90.00
_cell.angle_beta   90.00
_cell.angle_gamma   90.00
#
_symmetry.space_group_name_H-M   'P 1'
#
loop_
_entity.id
_entity.type
_entity.pdbx_description
1 polymer ?
#
loop_
_entity_poly.entity_id
_entity_poly.type
_entity_poly.pdbx_seq_one_letter_code
_entity_poly.pdbx_strand_id
1 'polypeptide(L)'
;MIRIDFLGTGNAFTPSGRLHALTLVDGKILIDTPPTLITQLRRKGLKTSEIEHLLFTHWHADHTFGFPFFMLERKYISDPMKEHELKIYLRPGGKEKLSKLCDVGFPGSLDEVEDMAEWYEEETLELTGTNWSFDRFPVCHTPEPDPH
;
A
#
# COMPACT_ATOMS: atom_id res chain seq x y z
N MET A 1 -11.34 -6.24 19.59
CA MET A 1 -9.93 -6.10 20.06
C MET A 1 -9.15 -5.57 18.88
N ILE A 2 -8.44 -4.46 19.03
CA ILE A 2 -7.57 -3.90 17.98
C ILE A 2 -6.32 -4.77 17.87
N ARG A 3 -5.91 -5.10 16.64
CA ARG A 3 -4.70 -5.86 16.37
C ARG A 3 -3.80 -5.11 15.39
N ILE A 4 -2.54 -4.93 15.75
CA ILE A 4 -1.51 -4.36 14.89
C ILE A 4 -0.41 -5.40 14.70
N ASP A 5 -0.16 -5.79 13.45
CA ASP A 5 0.90 -6.72 13.07
C ASP A 5 2.01 -5.94 12.34
N PHE A 6 3.24 -6.03 12.82
CA PHE A 6 4.41 -5.55 12.11
C PHE A 6 4.97 -6.69 11.25
N LEU A 7 4.68 -6.64 9.94
CA LEU A 7 5.11 -7.68 9.00
C LEU A 7 6.56 -7.53 8.57
N GLY A 8 7.14 -6.38 8.83
CA GLY A 8 8.55 -6.05 8.66
C GLY A 8 8.90 -4.79 9.43
N THR A 9 10.17 -4.67 9.83
CA THR A 9 10.69 -3.57 10.65
C THR A 9 12.03 -3.04 10.14
N GLY A 10 12.43 -3.44 8.92
CA GLY A 10 13.64 -2.96 8.25
C GLY A 10 13.41 -1.61 7.58
N ASN A 11 14.45 -0.81 7.47
CA ASN A 11 14.48 0.37 6.60
C ASN A 11 14.82 -0.02 5.15
N ALA A 12 15.06 0.97 4.29
CA ALA A 12 15.40 0.80 2.88
C ALA A 12 16.58 -0.17 2.63
N PHE A 13 17.49 -0.30 3.57
CA PHE A 13 18.71 -1.13 3.44
C PHE A 13 18.58 -2.51 4.07
N THR A 14 17.41 -2.86 4.59
CA THR A 14 17.09 -4.18 5.19
C THR A 14 18.18 -4.73 6.13
N PRO A 15 18.61 -3.97 7.16
CA PRO A 15 19.71 -4.35 8.01
C PRO A 15 19.45 -5.70 8.70
N SER A 16 20.47 -6.55 8.77
CA SER A 16 20.37 -7.89 9.35
C SER A 16 19.32 -8.80 8.71
N GLY A 17 18.99 -8.58 7.43
CA GLY A 17 17.99 -9.35 6.69
C GLY A 17 16.53 -9.07 7.09
N ARG A 18 16.27 -8.00 7.83
CA ARG A 18 14.90 -7.58 8.14
C ARG A 18 14.19 -7.11 6.88
N LEU A 19 12.98 -7.60 6.66
CA LEU A 19 12.14 -7.11 5.58
C LEU A 19 11.72 -5.65 5.84
N HIS A 20 11.45 -4.91 4.77
CA HIS A 20 11.02 -3.49 4.84
C HIS A 20 9.85 -3.29 5.80
N ALA A 21 9.78 -2.10 6.37
CA ALA A 21 8.66 -1.71 7.23
C ALA A 21 7.32 -1.93 6.53
N LEU A 22 6.44 -2.66 7.19
CA LEU A 22 5.08 -2.95 6.70
C LEU A 22 4.19 -3.22 7.89
N THR A 23 3.09 -2.48 7.98
CA THR A 23 2.14 -2.59 9.08
C THR A 23 0.78 -3.03 8.57
N LEU A 24 0.16 -3.96 9.30
CA LEU A 24 -1.19 -4.45 9.04
C LEU A 24 -2.05 -4.25 10.29
N VAL A 25 -3.19 -3.58 10.12
CA VAL A 25 -4.14 -3.32 11.21
C VAL A 25 -5.41 -4.14 10.98
N ASP A 26 -5.86 -4.83 12.03
CA ASP A 26 -7.05 -5.69 12.06
C ASP A 26 -7.13 -6.72 10.91
N GLY A 27 -5.97 -7.09 10.35
CA GLY A 27 -5.86 -8.09 9.29
C GLY A 27 -6.24 -7.62 7.89
N LYS A 28 -6.64 -6.35 7.71
CA LYS A 28 -7.20 -5.85 6.45
C LYS A 28 -6.84 -4.41 6.06
N ILE A 29 -6.26 -3.64 6.96
CA ILE A 29 -5.78 -2.29 6.68
C ILE A 29 -4.27 -2.35 6.54
N LEU A 30 -3.76 -2.22 5.32
CA LEU A 30 -2.34 -2.27 5.02
C LEU A 30 -1.77 -0.87 4.90
N ILE A 31 -0.63 -0.63 5.52
CA ILE A 31 0.07 0.65 5.47
C ILE A 31 1.39 0.45 4.72
N ASP A 32 1.51 1.10 3.57
CA ASP A 32 2.59 1.01 2.59
C ASP A 32 2.61 -0.28 1.75
N THR A 33 3.40 -0.24 0.68
CA THR A 33 3.63 -1.34 -0.25
C THR A 33 5.12 -1.48 -0.58
N PRO A 34 5.95 -1.95 0.37
CA PRO A 34 7.38 -2.10 0.13
C PRO A 34 7.67 -3.16 -0.95
N PRO A 35 8.85 -3.16 -1.57
CA PRO A 35 9.25 -4.18 -2.56
C PRO A 35 9.12 -5.62 -2.07
N THR A 36 9.21 -5.85 -0.76
CA THR A 36 9.13 -7.18 -0.14
C THR A 36 7.72 -7.61 0.27
N LEU A 37 6.72 -6.78 0.00
CA LEU A 37 5.35 -6.92 0.51
C LEU A 37 4.71 -8.29 0.22
N ILE A 38 4.82 -8.83 -0.99
CA ILE A 38 4.21 -10.12 -1.34
C ILE A 38 4.78 -11.25 -0.45
N THR A 39 6.09 -11.25 -0.24
CA THR A 39 6.73 -12.21 0.66
C THR A 39 6.24 -12.05 2.11
N GLN A 40 6.07 -10.81 2.57
CA GLN A 40 5.61 -10.52 3.93
C GLN A 40 4.17 -10.99 4.14
N LEU A 41 3.26 -10.70 3.21
CA LEU A 41 1.88 -11.20 3.27
C LEU A 41 1.83 -12.73 3.26
N ARG A 42 2.56 -13.38 2.36
CA ARG A 42 2.62 -14.85 2.28
C ARG A 42 3.17 -15.50 3.54
N ARG A 43 4.21 -14.93 4.16
CA ARG A 43 4.73 -15.40 5.46
C ARG A 43 3.71 -15.30 6.59
N LYS A 44 2.80 -14.33 6.50
CA LYS A 44 1.66 -14.20 7.43
C LYS A 44 0.51 -15.14 7.09
N GLY A 45 0.52 -15.80 5.93
CA GLY A 45 -0.57 -16.62 5.43
C GLY A 45 -1.71 -15.82 4.80
N LEU A 46 -1.45 -14.58 4.38
CA LEU A 46 -2.42 -13.67 3.78
C LEU A 46 -2.24 -13.56 2.26
N LYS A 47 -3.36 -13.33 1.59
CA LYS A 47 -3.44 -12.97 0.16
C LYS A 47 -3.63 -11.46 0.03
N THR A 48 -3.28 -10.89 -1.12
CA THR A 48 -3.56 -9.47 -1.40
C THR A 48 -5.06 -9.18 -1.43
N SER A 49 -5.89 -10.15 -1.81
CA SER A 49 -7.35 -10.03 -1.82
C SER A 49 -7.99 -9.82 -0.44
N GLU A 50 -7.31 -10.19 0.64
CA GLU A 50 -7.79 -9.99 2.02
C GLU A 50 -7.57 -8.55 2.53
N ILE A 51 -6.79 -7.74 1.78
CA ILE A 51 -6.57 -6.33 2.10
C ILE A 51 -7.75 -5.52 1.56
N GLU A 52 -8.48 -4.86 2.42
CA GLU A 52 -9.62 -4.02 2.09
C GLU A 52 -9.26 -2.53 2.00
N HIS A 53 -8.24 -2.10 2.74
CA HIS A 53 -7.81 -0.71 2.81
C HIS A 53 -6.29 -0.62 2.64
N LEU A 54 -5.83 0.28 1.78
CA LEU A 54 -4.42 0.55 1.54
C LEU A 54 -4.12 2.04 1.75
N LEU A 55 -3.18 2.32 2.64
CA LEU A 55 -2.71 3.67 2.96
C LEU A 55 -1.22 3.79 2.66
N PHE A 56 -0.76 5.00 2.38
CA PHE A 56 0.66 5.31 2.17
C PHE A 56 1.14 6.36 3.17
N THR A 57 2.30 6.11 3.77
CA THR A 57 2.96 7.09 4.65
C THR A 57 3.66 8.16 3.84
N HIS A 58 4.48 7.76 2.88
CA HIS A 58 5.23 8.64 1.98
C HIS A 58 5.70 7.89 0.73
N TRP A 59 6.41 8.60 -0.19
CA TRP A 59 6.67 8.12 -1.55
C TRP A 59 8.04 7.47 -1.77
N HIS A 60 8.83 7.19 -0.74
CA HIS A 60 10.09 6.47 -0.90
C HIS A 60 9.90 5.06 -1.45
N ALA A 61 10.91 4.57 -2.17
CA ALA A 61 10.88 3.30 -2.87
C ALA A 61 10.61 2.10 -1.95
N ASP A 62 11.18 2.11 -0.76
CA ASP A 62 10.99 1.08 0.27
C ASP A 62 9.58 1.08 0.89
N HIS A 63 8.74 2.07 0.56
CA HIS A 63 7.34 2.17 0.97
C HIS A 63 6.34 2.02 -0.18
N THR A 64 6.78 2.14 -1.44
CA THR A 64 5.85 2.23 -2.58
C THR A 64 6.13 1.25 -3.72
N PHE A 65 7.37 0.80 -3.92
CA PHE A 65 7.76 0.03 -5.12
C PHE A 65 7.13 -1.37 -5.22
N GLY A 66 6.50 -1.86 -4.17
CA GLY A 66 5.70 -3.08 -4.22
C GLY A 66 4.29 -2.89 -4.78
N PHE A 67 3.82 -1.65 -4.99
CA PHE A 67 2.46 -1.38 -5.43
C PHE A 67 2.07 -2.07 -6.75
N PRO A 68 2.85 -2.00 -7.83
CA PRO A 68 2.52 -2.70 -9.07
C PRO A 68 2.37 -4.22 -8.86
N PHE A 69 3.26 -4.81 -8.08
CA PHE A 69 3.18 -6.24 -7.74
C PHE A 69 1.94 -6.59 -6.93
N PHE A 70 1.56 -5.73 -5.98
CA PHE A 70 0.34 -5.91 -5.17
C PHE A 70 -0.91 -5.92 -6.04
N MET A 71 -1.04 -4.95 -6.95
CA MET A 71 -2.21 -4.83 -7.82
C MET A 71 -2.28 -5.95 -8.86
N LEU A 72 -1.15 -6.29 -9.49
CA LEU A 72 -1.09 -7.35 -10.49
C LEU A 72 -1.32 -8.74 -9.86
N GLU A 73 -0.73 -9.00 -8.69
CA GLU A 73 -1.00 -10.26 -7.96
C GLU A 73 -2.47 -10.37 -7.59
N ARG A 74 -3.08 -9.27 -7.10
CA ARG A 74 -4.51 -9.26 -6.79
C ARG A 74 -5.34 -9.59 -8.02
N LYS A 75 -5.12 -8.90 -9.14
CA LYS A 75 -5.88 -9.09 -10.37
C LYS A 75 -5.76 -10.48 -10.97
N TYR A 76 -4.54 -11.00 -11.05
CA TYR A 76 -4.30 -12.23 -11.81
C TYR A 76 -4.26 -13.50 -10.98
N ILE A 77 -4.07 -13.38 -9.66
CA ILE A 77 -3.85 -14.54 -8.78
C ILE A 77 -4.91 -14.64 -7.68
N SER A 78 -5.04 -13.63 -6.82
CA SER A 78 -5.84 -13.78 -5.60
C SER A 78 -7.27 -13.28 -5.71
N ASP A 79 -7.59 -12.42 -6.68
CA ASP A 79 -8.94 -11.87 -6.89
C ASP A 79 -9.28 -11.59 -8.37
N PRO A 80 -9.12 -12.56 -9.28
CA PRO A 80 -9.33 -12.35 -10.72
C PRO A 80 -10.78 -12.01 -11.08
N MET A 81 -11.74 -12.34 -10.22
CA MET A 81 -13.16 -12.08 -10.43
C MET A 81 -13.64 -10.78 -9.77
N LYS A 82 -12.75 -10.04 -9.11
CA LYS A 82 -13.06 -8.80 -8.35
C LYS A 82 -14.16 -9.02 -7.30
N GLU A 83 -14.05 -10.05 -6.52
CA GLU A 83 -15.02 -10.40 -5.48
C GLU A 83 -14.76 -9.68 -4.15
N HIS A 84 -13.58 -9.06 -4.00
CA HIS A 84 -13.14 -8.42 -2.78
C HIS A 84 -12.93 -6.90 -3.00
N GLU A 85 -13.48 -6.11 -2.11
CA GLU A 85 -13.29 -4.66 -2.13
C GLU A 85 -11.83 -4.28 -1.85
N LEU A 86 -11.37 -3.19 -2.47
CA LEU A 86 -10.13 -2.51 -2.14
C LEU A 86 -10.35 -1.01 -2.22
N LYS A 87 -9.98 -0.30 -1.18
CA LYS A 87 -9.99 1.16 -1.10
C LYS A 87 -8.59 1.68 -0.89
N ILE A 88 -8.14 2.58 -1.75
CA ILE A 88 -6.78 3.15 -1.71
C ILE A 88 -6.87 4.62 -1.32
N TYR A 89 -6.18 5.00 -0.27
CA TYR A 89 -6.23 6.33 0.32
C TYR A 89 -4.90 7.05 0.11
N LEU A 90 -4.95 8.15 -0.63
CA LEU A 90 -3.80 8.90 -1.10
C LEU A 90 -3.93 10.39 -0.76
N ARG A 91 -2.81 11.09 -0.69
CA ARG A 91 -2.81 12.55 -0.79
C ARG A 91 -3.12 12.97 -2.22
N PRO A 92 -3.63 14.20 -2.42
CA PRO A 92 -3.82 14.75 -3.76
C PRO A 92 -2.58 14.59 -4.63
N GLY A 93 -2.74 14.08 -5.86
CA GLY A 93 -1.66 13.74 -6.79
C GLY A 93 -1.02 12.37 -6.57
N GLY A 94 -1.46 11.62 -5.58
CA GLY A 94 -0.89 10.30 -5.26
C GLY A 94 -1.17 9.25 -6.34
N LYS A 95 -2.35 9.28 -6.94
CA LYS A 95 -2.70 8.36 -8.03
C LYS A 95 -1.79 8.57 -9.25
N GLU A 96 -1.46 9.82 -9.58
CA GLU A 96 -0.50 10.13 -10.65
C GLU A 96 0.91 9.58 -10.35
N LYS A 97 1.37 9.68 -9.09
CA LYS A 97 2.66 9.12 -8.68
C LYS A 97 2.69 7.60 -8.80
N LEU A 98 1.63 6.91 -8.37
CA LEU A 98 1.52 5.45 -8.52
C LEU A 98 1.39 5.03 -10.00
N SER A 99 0.72 5.83 -10.83
CA SER A 99 0.67 5.61 -12.28
C SER A 99 2.06 5.64 -12.90
N LYS A 100 2.85 6.66 -12.61
CA LYS A 100 4.24 6.75 -13.08
C LYS A 100 5.08 5.57 -12.61
N LEU A 101 4.89 5.12 -11.38
CA LEU A 101 5.58 3.94 -10.86
C LEU A 101 5.21 2.66 -11.62
N CYS A 102 3.92 2.47 -11.89
CA CYS A 102 3.42 1.35 -12.70
C CYS A 102 3.99 1.38 -14.11
N ASP A 103 4.01 2.54 -14.75
CA ASP A 103 4.54 2.70 -16.11
C ASP A 103 6.04 2.41 -16.23
N VAL A 104 6.80 2.73 -15.20
CA VAL A 104 8.23 2.39 -15.15
C VAL A 104 8.45 0.89 -14.96
N GLY A 105 7.67 0.26 -14.10
CA GLY A 105 7.82 -1.16 -13.75
C GLY A 105 7.13 -2.10 -14.74
N PHE A 106 5.91 -1.78 -15.13
CA PHE A 106 5.03 -2.57 -16.00
C PHE A 106 4.20 -1.60 -16.85
N PRO A 107 4.70 -1.14 -18.01
CA PRO A 107 4.02 -0.13 -18.82
C PRO A 107 2.56 -0.48 -19.12
N GLY A 108 1.64 0.46 -18.85
CA GLY A 108 0.20 0.27 -19.03
C GLY A 108 -0.50 -0.52 -17.91
N SER A 109 0.22 -1.01 -16.91
CA SER A 109 -0.37 -1.89 -15.89
C SER A 109 -1.40 -1.20 -14.99
N LEU A 110 -1.30 0.10 -14.76
CA LEU A 110 -2.33 0.78 -13.97
C LEU A 110 -3.68 0.79 -14.71
N ASP A 111 -3.69 1.03 -16.02
CA ASP A 111 -4.92 1.00 -16.82
C ASP A 111 -5.63 -0.36 -16.72
N GLU A 112 -4.85 -1.42 -16.54
CA GLU A 112 -5.39 -2.77 -16.37
C GLU A 112 -5.98 -3.03 -14.98
N VAL A 113 -5.48 -2.37 -13.94
CA VAL A 113 -5.82 -2.66 -12.53
C VAL A 113 -6.56 -1.53 -11.84
N GLU A 114 -6.73 -0.37 -12.49
CA GLU A 114 -7.35 0.81 -11.91
C GLU A 114 -8.75 0.52 -11.33
N ASP A 115 -9.52 -0.28 -12.05
CA ASP A 115 -10.88 -0.66 -11.68
C ASP A 115 -10.97 -1.73 -10.59
N MET A 116 -9.83 -2.25 -10.11
CA MET A 116 -9.76 -3.18 -8.97
C MET A 116 -9.92 -2.47 -7.61
N ALA A 117 -9.91 -1.13 -7.60
CA ALA A 117 -9.95 -0.36 -6.36
C ALA A 117 -10.82 0.90 -6.49
N GLU A 118 -11.33 1.35 -5.36
CA GLU A 118 -11.84 2.71 -5.19
C GLU A 118 -10.71 3.62 -4.71
N TRP A 119 -10.58 4.79 -5.31
CA TRP A 119 -9.49 5.72 -5.09
C TRP A 119 -9.95 6.97 -4.36
N TYR A 120 -9.30 7.31 -3.26
CA TYR A 120 -9.59 8.47 -2.44
C TYR A 120 -8.34 9.33 -2.31
N GLU A 121 -8.39 10.58 -2.81
CA GLU A 121 -7.30 11.54 -2.77
C GLU A 121 -7.64 12.72 -1.87
N GLU A 122 -7.66 12.51 -0.57
CA GLU A 122 -8.03 13.50 0.45
C GLU A 122 -7.03 13.49 1.61
N GLU A 123 -6.94 14.60 2.35
CA GLU A 123 -5.99 14.74 3.46
C GLU A 123 -6.42 13.96 4.70
N THR A 124 -7.71 13.91 4.98
CA THR A 124 -8.29 13.23 6.15
C THR A 124 -9.50 12.44 5.70
N LEU A 125 -9.58 11.19 6.10
CA LEU A 125 -10.70 10.31 5.75
C LEU A 125 -11.04 9.35 6.87
N GLU A 126 -12.32 9.00 6.93
CA GLU A 126 -12.78 7.80 7.63
C GLU A 126 -12.61 6.58 6.71
N LEU A 127 -12.11 5.48 7.26
CA LEU A 127 -12.02 4.23 6.50
C LEU A 127 -13.41 3.59 6.46
N THR A 128 -14.08 3.74 5.32
CA THR A 128 -15.45 3.30 5.10
C THR A 128 -15.66 1.83 5.47
N GLY A 129 -16.65 1.55 6.30
CA GLY A 129 -16.95 0.19 6.77
C GLY A 129 -16.10 -0.27 7.96
N THR A 130 -15.31 0.63 8.54
CA THR A 130 -14.54 0.40 9.76
C THR A 130 -14.86 1.46 10.82
N ASN A 131 -14.34 1.27 12.04
CA ASN A 131 -14.35 2.28 13.09
C ASN A 131 -13.04 3.09 13.12
N TRP A 132 -12.26 3.05 12.04
CA TRP A 132 -10.99 3.73 11.93
C TRP A 132 -11.13 5.02 11.13
N SER A 133 -10.44 6.05 11.59
CA SER A 133 -10.12 7.27 10.84
C SER A 133 -8.61 7.48 10.84
N PHE A 134 -8.11 8.27 9.93
CA PHE A 134 -6.73 8.68 9.94
C PHE A 134 -6.58 10.16 9.59
N ASP A 135 -5.57 10.76 10.21
CA ASP A 135 -5.12 12.12 9.90
C ASP A 135 -3.68 12.04 9.41
N ARG A 136 -3.37 12.85 8.41
CA ARG A 136 -2.01 13.03 7.92
C ARG A 136 -1.45 14.35 8.38
N PHE A 137 -0.20 14.33 8.78
CA PHE A 137 0.56 15.54 9.08
C PHE A 137 1.94 15.44 8.44
N PRO A 138 2.49 16.55 7.93
CA PRO A 138 3.81 16.56 7.32
C PRO A 138 4.89 16.34 8.38
N VAL A 139 5.92 15.57 8.02
CA VAL A 139 7.09 15.34 8.85
C VAL A 139 8.35 15.71 8.06
N CYS A 140 9.38 16.16 8.76
CA CYS A 140 10.71 16.33 8.18
C CYS A 140 11.45 15.00 8.25
N HIS A 141 11.52 14.30 7.13
CA HIS A 141 12.15 12.97 7.05
C HIS A 141 13.48 13.03 6.33
N THR A 142 13.53 13.70 5.18
CA THR A 142 14.74 13.98 4.42
C THR A 142 14.65 15.41 3.85
N PRO A 143 15.75 16.03 3.47
CA PRO A 143 15.71 17.35 2.82
C PRO A 143 15.20 17.21 1.37
N GLU A 144 13.92 16.92 1.22
CA GLU A 144 13.24 16.81 -0.07
C GLU A 144 12.40 18.05 -0.34
N PRO A 145 12.19 18.39 -1.64
CA PRO A 145 11.44 19.60 -2.02
C PRO A 145 9.94 19.52 -1.66
N ASP A 146 9.38 18.32 -1.53
CA ASP A 146 7.97 18.11 -1.17
C ASP A 146 7.84 17.53 0.24
N PRO A 147 6.94 18.05 1.10
CA PRO A 147 6.66 17.47 2.40
C PRO A 147 6.05 16.07 2.27
N HIS A 148 6.48 15.17 3.14
CA HIS A 148 5.97 13.81 3.25
C HIS A 148 4.79 13.73 4.20
#